data_9ee4c52bc4f3ffadbb5a5316783e4b8b
#
_entry.id   9ee4c52bc4f3ffadbb5a5316783e4b8b
#
_cell.length_a   1.000
_cell.length_b   1.000
_cell.length_c   1.000
_cell.angle_alpha   90.00
_cell.angle_beta   90.00
_cell.angle_gamma   90.00
#
_symmetry.space_group_name_H-M   'P 1'
#
loop_
_entity.id
_entity.type
_entity.pdbx_description
1 polymer ?
#
loop_
_entity_poly.entity_id
_entity_poly.type
_entity_poly.pdbx_seq_one_letter_code
_entity_poly.pdbx_strand_id
1 'polypeptide(L)'
;MKIDLTDTTSSKINKALVQGRRAVGTPAVGMVLTLVIVTDEENAYDALKAANDASREHPSRTLVVIKRVSRSPRDRAQTRLDAEVRVGADAGNGETVVLRLYGEVTDHAQSVVLPLLLPDAPVVVWWPINAPLDPAKDPLGALAQRRVTDSYAAERPIHELTARSEAYTPGDTDLAWTRITPWRSMLAAALDQVVCDVTSVEVEGEEFNPSVELLGMWLADRLSVPVRRSLSSGPGLTAVRMETSSGPIILDRADGSLANLAIHGQPDRAVALKRRETAELIAEELRRLDPDDTYEATLRFGVDRLDDSDGDGARPGTSAAARPVAEPAAEKKAAPATARKAPARKAAAK
;
A
#
# COMPACT_ATOMS: atom_id res chain seq x y z
N MET A 1 -7.10 -20.47 15.32
CA MET A 1 -6.50 -21.83 15.15
C MET A 1 -5.43 -21.76 14.08
N LYS A 2 -4.22 -22.22 14.39
CA LYS A 2 -3.07 -22.27 13.49
C LYS A 2 -2.68 -23.73 13.22
N ILE A 3 -2.41 -24.10 11.97
CA ILE A 3 -1.96 -25.44 11.56
C ILE A 3 -0.74 -25.25 10.66
N ASP A 4 0.37 -25.84 11.05
CA ASP A 4 1.62 -25.84 10.26
C ASP A 4 1.73 -27.16 9.48
N LEU A 5 2.08 -27.07 8.20
CA LEU A 5 2.22 -28.19 7.26
C LEU A 5 3.59 -28.10 6.58
N THR A 6 4.42 -29.12 6.75
CA THR A 6 5.74 -29.23 6.09
C THR A 6 5.65 -30.27 4.96
N ASP A 7 6.33 -30.02 3.84
CA ASP A 7 6.33 -30.87 2.66
C ASP A 7 4.91 -31.31 2.26
N THR A 8 4.08 -30.32 1.95
CA THR A 8 2.63 -30.47 1.78
C THR A 8 2.20 -30.33 0.33
N THR A 9 0.89 -30.38 0.10
CA THR A 9 0.25 -30.16 -1.21
C THR A 9 -1.00 -29.30 -1.05
N SER A 10 -1.45 -28.65 -2.13
CA SER A 10 -2.69 -27.86 -2.11
C SER A 10 -3.90 -28.65 -1.62
N SER A 11 -3.97 -29.95 -1.92
CA SER A 11 -5.03 -30.86 -1.42
C SER A 11 -4.99 -31.01 0.11
N LYS A 12 -3.79 -31.17 0.69
CA LYS A 12 -3.63 -31.26 2.16
C LYS A 12 -3.96 -29.91 2.83
N ILE A 13 -3.58 -28.78 2.20
CA ILE A 13 -3.90 -27.44 2.67
C ILE A 13 -5.43 -27.23 2.69
N ASN A 14 -6.14 -27.60 1.62
CA ASN A 14 -7.60 -27.53 1.59
C ASN A 14 -8.26 -28.37 2.69
N LYS A 15 -7.73 -29.57 2.94
CA LYS A 15 -8.22 -30.40 4.06
C LYS A 15 -8.01 -29.72 5.41
N ALA A 16 -6.85 -29.08 5.61
CA ALA A 16 -6.55 -28.33 6.83
C ALA A 16 -7.47 -27.11 7.01
N LEU A 17 -7.78 -26.38 5.94
CA LEU A 17 -8.78 -25.30 5.96
C LEU A 17 -10.16 -25.79 6.39
N VAL A 18 -10.63 -26.90 5.80
CA VAL A 18 -11.94 -27.52 6.16
C VAL A 18 -11.92 -27.97 7.63
N GLN A 19 -10.86 -28.61 8.06
CA GLN A 19 -10.70 -29.06 9.46
C GLN A 19 -10.68 -27.90 10.43
N GLY A 20 -9.93 -26.84 10.10
CA GLY A 20 -9.84 -25.62 10.91
C GLY A 20 -11.20 -24.95 11.09
N ARG A 21 -11.97 -24.78 10.00
CA ARG A 21 -13.35 -24.23 10.05
C ARG A 21 -14.26 -25.04 10.96
N ARG A 22 -14.23 -26.35 10.84
CA ARG A 22 -15.06 -27.24 11.68
C ARG A 22 -14.67 -27.14 13.15
N ALA A 23 -13.40 -27.05 13.46
CA ALA A 23 -12.91 -26.96 14.83
C ALA A 23 -13.25 -25.62 15.51
N VAL A 24 -13.27 -24.52 14.74
CA VAL A 24 -13.57 -23.16 15.24
C VAL A 24 -15.08 -22.88 15.19
N GLY A 25 -15.86 -23.69 14.46
CA GLY A 25 -17.29 -23.46 14.27
C GLY A 25 -17.61 -22.26 13.37
N THR A 26 -16.62 -21.80 12.58
CA THR A 26 -16.79 -20.65 11.69
C THR A 26 -17.28 -21.12 10.33
N PRO A 27 -18.43 -20.65 9.82
CA PRO A 27 -18.86 -20.98 8.48
C PRO A 27 -17.94 -20.34 7.44
N ALA A 28 -17.74 -20.99 6.30
CA ALA A 28 -17.02 -20.41 5.14
C ALA A 28 -17.82 -19.26 4.46
N VAL A 29 -18.93 -18.87 5.05
CA VAL A 29 -19.89 -17.91 4.52
C VAL A 29 -19.45 -16.50 4.90
N GLY A 30 -19.39 -15.60 3.89
CA GLY A 30 -19.10 -14.19 4.09
C GLY A 30 -17.77 -13.70 3.52
N MET A 31 -16.89 -14.60 3.06
CA MET A 31 -15.72 -14.19 2.29
C MET A 31 -16.14 -13.80 0.87
N VAL A 32 -15.76 -12.60 0.45
CA VAL A 32 -16.23 -11.99 -0.81
C VAL A 32 -15.21 -12.09 -1.94
N LEU A 33 -13.95 -12.37 -1.62
CA LEU A 33 -12.85 -12.46 -2.60
C LEU A 33 -11.69 -13.31 -2.09
N THR A 34 -10.77 -13.66 -3.00
CA THR A 34 -9.45 -14.18 -2.64
C THR A 34 -8.40 -13.09 -2.88
N LEU A 35 -7.65 -12.74 -1.83
CA LEU A 35 -6.47 -11.87 -1.92
C LEU A 35 -5.21 -12.73 -1.95
N VAL A 36 -4.45 -12.65 -3.03
CA VAL A 36 -3.14 -13.30 -3.18
C VAL A 36 -2.07 -12.24 -3.00
N ILE A 37 -1.20 -12.41 -2.00
CA ILE A 37 -0.07 -11.52 -1.73
C ILE A 37 1.20 -12.23 -2.17
N VAL A 38 1.95 -11.64 -3.08
CA VAL A 38 3.23 -12.19 -3.57
C VAL A 38 4.36 -11.37 -3.00
N THR A 39 5.18 -11.97 -2.15
CA THR A 39 6.21 -11.25 -1.40
C THR A 39 7.39 -12.19 -1.04
N ASP A 40 8.37 -11.65 -0.33
CA ASP A 40 9.44 -12.42 0.31
C ASP A 40 9.14 -12.65 1.80
N GLU A 41 10.05 -13.36 2.48
CA GLU A 41 9.88 -13.68 3.92
C GLU A 41 10.02 -12.45 4.82
N GLU A 42 10.84 -11.47 4.44
CA GLU A 42 11.13 -10.28 5.25
C GLU A 42 9.91 -9.36 5.30
N ASN A 43 9.22 -9.22 4.18
CA ASN A 43 8.06 -8.31 4.04
C ASN A 43 6.71 -9.00 4.28
N ALA A 44 6.70 -10.34 4.42
CA ALA A 44 5.46 -11.11 4.56
C ALA A 44 4.64 -10.73 5.80
N TYR A 45 5.30 -10.39 6.90
CA TYR A 45 4.60 -10.01 8.13
C TYR A 45 3.81 -8.71 7.97
N ASP A 46 4.43 -7.67 7.44
CA ASP A 46 3.80 -6.35 7.28
C ASP A 46 2.69 -6.39 6.22
N ALA A 47 2.93 -7.11 5.11
CA ALA A 47 1.91 -7.33 4.09
C ALA A 47 0.69 -8.09 4.64
N LEU A 48 0.91 -9.14 5.43
CA LEU A 48 -0.17 -9.89 6.06
C LEU A 48 -0.92 -9.05 7.10
N LYS A 49 -0.21 -8.24 7.88
CA LYS A 49 -0.84 -7.31 8.84
C LYS A 49 -1.75 -6.32 8.11
N ALA A 50 -1.28 -5.70 7.03
CA ALA A 50 -2.09 -4.78 6.23
C ALA A 50 -3.33 -5.48 5.65
N ALA A 51 -3.19 -6.71 5.14
CA ALA A 51 -4.31 -7.50 4.63
C ALA A 51 -5.32 -7.87 5.72
N ASN A 52 -4.86 -8.26 6.90
CA ASN A 52 -5.73 -8.57 8.04
C ASN A 52 -6.53 -7.34 8.51
N ASP A 53 -5.90 -6.16 8.53
CA ASP A 53 -6.60 -4.93 8.87
C ASP A 53 -7.62 -4.55 7.78
N ALA A 54 -7.29 -4.68 6.50
CA ALA A 54 -8.21 -4.48 5.38
C ALA A 54 -9.38 -5.50 5.38
N SER A 55 -9.15 -6.73 5.88
CA SER A 55 -10.17 -7.78 5.95
C SER A 55 -11.35 -7.44 6.87
N ARG A 56 -11.23 -6.42 7.71
CA ARG A 56 -12.36 -5.92 8.53
C ARG A 56 -13.46 -5.31 7.67
N GLU A 57 -13.10 -4.70 6.55
CA GLU A 57 -14.05 -4.15 5.58
C GLU A 57 -14.42 -5.18 4.50
N HIS A 58 -13.47 -6.00 4.08
CA HIS A 58 -13.62 -6.98 3.00
C HIS A 58 -13.15 -8.37 3.45
N PRO A 59 -14.01 -9.15 4.13
CA PRO A 59 -13.67 -10.51 4.54
C PRO A 59 -13.22 -11.35 3.35
N SER A 60 -12.01 -11.90 3.43
CA SER A 60 -11.35 -12.56 2.30
C SER A 60 -10.60 -13.82 2.71
N ARG A 61 -10.35 -14.69 1.72
CA ARG A 61 -9.30 -15.69 1.83
C ARG A 61 -7.99 -15.04 1.40
N THR A 62 -7.03 -14.92 2.33
CA THR A 62 -5.71 -14.37 2.06
C THR A 62 -4.71 -15.50 1.83
N LEU A 63 -4.08 -15.52 0.66
CA LEU A 63 -3.01 -16.46 0.28
C LEU A 63 -1.71 -15.68 0.17
N VAL A 64 -0.79 -15.86 1.13
CA VAL A 64 0.53 -15.23 1.07
C VAL A 64 1.50 -16.18 0.40
N VAL A 65 2.02 -15.80 -0.76
CA VAL A 65 2.94 -16.58 -1.57
C VAL A 65 4.36 -16.05 -1.38
N ILE A 66 5.18 -16.80 -0.67
CA ILE A 66 6.58 -16.48 -0.40
C ILE A 66 7.44 -17.34 -1.31
N LYS A 67 8.06 -16.71 -2.30
CA LYS A 67 9.02 -17.37 -3.22
C LYS A 67 10.40 -17.36 -2.57
N ARG A 68 10.86 -18.52 -2.10
CA ARG A 68 12.18 -18.68 -1.50
C ARG A 68 13.22 -18.97 -2.59
N VAL A 69 13.84 -17.93 -3.11
CA VAL A 69 14.95 -18.05 -4.07
C VAL A 69 16.26 -18.24 -3.28
N SER A 70 16.75 -19.48 -3.19
CA SER A 70 18.04 -19.75 -2.57
C SER A 70 19.20 -19.42 -3.51
N ARG A 71 20.26 -18.82 -2.96
CA ARG A 71 21.53 -18.59 -3.66
C ARG A 71 22.35 -19.89 -3.78
N SER A 72 22.09 -20.87 -2.92
CA SER A 72 22.79 -22.16 -2.90
C SER A 72 22.21 -23.13 -3.95
N PRO A 73 23.04 -23.72 -4.81
CA PRO A 73 22.59 -24.74 -5.78
C PRO A 73 21.95 -25.97 -5.11
N ARG A 74 22.40 -26.35 -3.90
CA ARG A 74 21.85 -27.50 -3.15
C ARG A 74 20.44 -27.22 -2.65
N ASP A 75 20.16 -26.00 -2.20
CA ASP A 75 18.85 -25.63 -1.70
C ASP A 75 17.85 -25.41 -2.84
N ARG A 76 18.33 -25.02 -4.03
CA ARG A 76 17.49 -24.93 -5.25
C ARG A 76 17.00 -26.30 -5.70
N ALA A 77 17.77 -27.35 -5.44
CA ALA A 77 17.39 -28.72 -5.81
C ALA A 77 16.32 -29.34 -4.89
N GLN A 78 16.02 -28.71 -3.74
CA GLN A 78 14.96 -29.18 -2.86
C GLN A 78 13.62 -28.56 -3.25
N THR A 79 12.88 -29.25 -4.08
CA THR A 79 11.49 -28.90 -4.43
C THR A 79 10.57 -29.23 -3.25
N ARG A 80 10.02 -28.19 -2.57
CA ARG A 80 9.18 -28.35 -1.39
C ARG A 80 8.16 -27.22 -1.27
N LEU A 81 6.99 -27.56 -0.76
CA LEU A 81 5.95 -26.62 -0.34
C LEU A 81 5.71 -26.76 1.16
N ASP A 82 5.91 -25.68 1.91
CA ASP A 82 5.45 -25.60 3.29
C ASP A 82 4.26 -24.62 3.38
N ALA A 83 3.35 -24.87 4.30
CA ALA A 83 2.20 -23.99 4.47
C ALA A 83 1.83 -23.81 5.94
N GLU A 84 1.32 -22.62 6.25
CA GLU A 84 0.73 -22.28 7.54
C GLU A 84 -0.72 -21.85 7.29
N VAL A 85 -1.66 -22.55 7.89
CA VAL A 85 -3.10 -22.28 7.77
C VAL A 85 -3.59 -21.63 9.05
N ARG A 86 -4.23 -20.47 8.95
CA ARG A 86 -4.88 -19.75 10.07
C ARG A 86 -6.37 -19.61 9.80
N VAL A 87 -7.19 -19.91 10.81
CA VAL A 87 -8.64 -19.82 10.74
C VAL A 87 -9.18 -19.23 12.05
N GLY A 88 -10.26 -18.47 11.98
CA GLY A 88 -10.86 -17.79 13.12
C GLY A 88 -10.03 -16.62 13.62
N ALA A 89 -9.94 -16.40 14.94
CA ALA A 89 -9.28 -15.22 15.53
C ALA A 89 -7.83 -14.98 15.03
N ASP A 90 -7.12 -16.02 14.63
CA ASP A 90 -5.75 -15.92 14.11
C ASP A 90 -5.67 -15.47 12.64
N ALA A 91 -6.81 -15.35 11.95
CA ALA A 91 -6.91 -15.00 10.53
C ALA A 91 -7.70 -13.69 10.28
N GLY A 92 -8.01 -12.92 11.34
CA GLY A 92 -8.89 -11.75 11.21
C GLY A 92 -10.33 -12.15 10.84
N ASN A 93 -10.93 -11.46 9.87
CA ASN A 93 -12.32 -11.73 9.43
C ASN A 93 -12.40 -12.72 8.25
N GLY A 94 -11.37 -13.53 8.02
CA GLY A 94 -11.31 -14.45 6.89
C GLY A 94 -10.54 -15.73 7.20
N GLU A 95 -9.83 -16.22 6.20
CA GLU A 95 -8.92 -17.34 6.27
C GLU A 95 -7.57 -16.93 5.71
N THR A 96 -6.48 -17.33 6.35
CA THR A 96 -5.13 -17.02 5.89
C THR A 96 -4.35 -18.31 5.64
N VAL A 97 -3.68 -18.38 4.50
CA VAL A 97 -2.72 -19.43 4.16
C VAL A 97 -1.40 -18.78 3.76
N VAL A 98 -0.35 -19.04 4.51
CA VAL A 98 1.02 -18.64 4.13
C VAL A 98 1.68 -19.82 3.44
N LEU A 99 2.09 -19.61 2.19
CA LEU A 99 2.71 -20.60 1.32
C LEU A 99 4.20 -20.29 1.16
N ARG A 100 5.09 -21.18 1.55
CA ARG A 100 6.52 -21.05 1.32
C ARG A 100 6.95 -22.04 0.25
N LEU A 101 7.34 -21.51 -0.90
CA LEU A 101 7.71 -22.27 -2.08
C LEU A 101 9.23 -22.35 -2.19
N TYR A 102 9.75 -23.56 -2.40
CA TYR A 102 11.17 -23.84 -2.53
C TYR A 102 11.48 -24.57 -3.84
N GLY A 103 12.64 -24.26 -4.43
CA GLY A 103 13.10 -24.89 -5.66
C GLY A 103 12.13 -24.66 -6.83
N GLU A 104 11.89 -25.68 -7.63
CA GLU A 104 11.05 -25.59 -8.85
C GLU A 104 9.60 -25.21 -8.58
N VAL A 105 9.07 -25.39 -7.35
CA VAL A 105 7.71 -24.96 -7.01
C VAL A 105 7.56 -23.45 -7.11
N THR A 106 8.64 -22.68 -6.98
CA THR A 106 8.60 -21.21 -7.13
C THR A 106 8.13 -20.77 -8.51
N ASP A 107 8.51 -21.53 -9.55
CA ASP A 107 8.13 -21.25 -10.94
C ASP A 107 6.72 -21.74 -11.29
N HIS A 108 6.16 -22.60 -10.41
CA HIS A 108 4.82 -23.18 -10.55
C HIS A 108 3.85 -22.69 -9.48
N ALA A 109 4.07 -21.49 -8.91
CA ALA A 109 3.23 -20.90 -7.86
C ALA A 109 1.75 -20.87 -8.23
N GLN A 110 1.41 -20.63 -9.49
CA GLN A 110 0.05 -20.67 -10.02
C GLN A 110 -0.63 -22.02 -9.76
N SER A 111 0.07 -23.14 -10.00
CA SER A 111 -0.47 -24.49 -9.80
C SER A 111 -0.75 -24.79 -8.32
N VAL A 112 -0.01 -24.15 -7.42
CA VAL A 112 -0.24 -24.25 -5.96
C VAL A 112 -1.44 -23.43 -5.55
N VAL A 113 -1.56 -22.18 -6.05
CA VAL A 113 -2.57 -21.19 -5.66
C VAL A 113 -3.96 -21.54 -6.22
N LEU A 114 -4.05 -21.90 -7.51
CA LEU A 114 -5.31 -22.13 -8.21
C LEU A 114 -6.30 -23.03 -7.45
N PRO A 115 -5.90 -24.20 -6.88
CA PRO A 115 -6.81 -25.06 -6.13
C PRO A 115 -7.24 -24.47 -4.77
N LEU A 116 -6.60 -23.39 -4.32
CA LEU A 116 -6.87 -22.74 -3.02
C LEU A 116 -7.77 -21.50 -3.15
N LEU A 117 -8.05 -21.05 -4.37
CA LEU A 117 -8.96 -19.93 -4.60
C LEU A 117 -10.38 -20.25 -4.11
N LEU A 118 -11.11 -19.21 -3.71
CA LEU A 118 -12.55 -19.35 -3.46
C LEU A 118 -13.27 -19.57 -4.78
N PRO A 119 -14.15 -20.57 -4.87
CA PRO A 119 -14.95 -20.76 -6.08
C PRO A 119 -15.89 -19.57 -6.29
N ASP A 120 -16.05 -19.18 -7.54
CA ASP A 120 -16.98 -18.12 -7.99
C ASP A 120 -16.79 -16.75 -7.32
N ALA A 121 -15.60 -16.53 -6.70
CA ALA A 121 -15.26 -15.26 -6.08
C ALA A 121 -14.11 -14.58 -6.84
N PRO A 122 -14.09 -13.23 -6.93
CA PRO A 122 -13.03 -12.52 -7.57
C PRO A 122 -11.67 -12.74 -6.90
N VAL A 123 -10.62 -12.65 -7.70
CA VAL A 123 -9.23 -12.77 -7.27
C VAL A 123 -8.54 -11.43 -7.43
N VAL A 124 -7.89 -10.99 -6.36
CA VAL A 124 -6.98 -9.83 -6.36
C VAL A 124 -5.58 -10.33 -6.09
N VAL A 125 -4.61 -9.92 -6.89
CA VAL A 125 -3.20 -10.18 -6.63
C VAL A 125 -2.51 -8.88 -6.27
N TRP A 126 -1.78 -8.89 -5.16
CA TRP A 126 -1.03 -7.75 -4.67
C TRP A 126 0.45 -8.10 -4.50
N TRP A 127 1.30 -7.28 -5.09
CA TRP A 127 2.75 -7.27 -4.90
C TRP A 127 3.13 -6.03 -4.09
N PRO A 128 3.35 -6.15 -2.77
CA PRO A 128 3.82 -5.04 -1.94
C PRO A 128 5.22 -4.56 -2.31
N ILE A 129 6.01 -5.46 -2.88
CA ILE A 129 7.39 -5.23 -3.35
C ILE A 129 7.66 -6.09 -4.59
N ASN A 130 8.69 -5.75 -5.36
CA ASN A 130 9.24 -6.58 -6.45
C ASN A 130 8.14 -7.07 -7.42
N ALA A 131 7.21 -6.20 -7.79
CA ALA A 131 6.17 -6.53 -8.74
C ALA A 131 6.75 -6.84 -10.12
N PRO A 132 6.16 -7.77 -10.91
CA PRO A 132 6.61 -8.05 -12.26
C PRO A 132 6.43 -6.82 -13.16
N LEU A 133 7.27 -6.63 -14.17
CA LEU A 133 7.16 -5.50 -15.11
C LEU A 133 5.83 -5.49 -15.84
N ASP A 134 5.26 -6.65 -16.14
CA ASP A 134 3.93 -6.83 -16.73
C ASP A 134 3.10 -7.72 -15.79
N PRO A 135 2.32 -7.12 -14.87
CA PRO A 135 1.53 -7.89 -13.90
C PRO A 135 0.49 -8.82 -14.54
N ALA A 136 -0.07 -8.45 -15.68
CA ALA A 136 -1.07 -9.26 -16.36
C ALA A 136 -0.49 -10.53 -17.01
N LYS A 137 0.79 -10.52 -17.35
CA LYS A 137 1.50 -11.68 -17.90
C LYS A 137 2.15 -12.57 -16.82
N ASP A 138 2.23 -12.09 -15.57
CA ASP A 138 2.66 -12.96 -14.47
C ASP A 138 1.67 -14.12 -14.28
N PRO A 139 2.12 -15.37 -14.09
CA PRO A 139 1.21 -16.52 -13.93
C PRO A 139 0.20 -16.38 -12.78
N LEU A 140 0.52 -15.69 -11.69
CA LEU A 140 -0.43 -15.39 -10.63
C LEU A 140 -1.34 -14.21 -11.00
N GLY A 141 -0.79 -13.18 -11.63
CA GLY A 141 -1.54 -12.03 -12.12
C GLY A 141 -2.59 -12.39 -13.15
N ALA A 142 -2.32 -13.38 -14.00
CA ALA A 142 -3.27 -13.91 -14.98
C ALA A 142 -4.52 -14.56 -14.36
N LEU A 143 -4.48 -14.91 -13.06
CA LEU A 143 -5.64 -15.43 -12.31
C LEU A 143 -6.55 -14.30 -11.80
N ALA A 144 -6.10 -13.05 -11.82
CA ALA A 144 -6.72 -11.95 -11.11
C ALA A 144 -7.57 -11.06 -12.00
N GLN A 145 -8.71 -10.61 -11.47
CA GLN A 145 -9.48 -9.50 -12.01
C GLN A 145 -8.83 -8.15 -11.68
N ARG A 146 -8.17 -8.04 -10.53
CA ARG A 146 -7.44 -6.84 -10.13
C ARG A 146 -6.02 -7.18 -9.70
N ARG A 147 -5.06 -6.42 -10.19
CA ARG A 147 -3.63 -6.56 -9.93
C ARG A 147 -3.11 -5.27 -9.33
N VAL A 148 -2.61 -5.36 -8.10
CA VAL A 148 -2.19 -4.21 -7.30
C VAL A 148 -0.68 -4.23 -7.14
N THR A 149 -0.01 -3.15 -7.53
CA THR A 149 1.43 -2.94 -7.35
C THR A 149 1.69 -1.78 -6.39
N ASP A 150 2.92 -1.57 -5.99
CA ASP A 150 3.35 -0.38 -5.24
C ASP A 150 4.71 0.10 -5.76
N SER A 151 4.69 0.94 -6.77
CA SER A 151 5.90 1.53 -7.34
C SER A 151 6.67 2.40 -6.35
N TYR A 152 6.01 2.97 -5.35
CA TYR A 152 6.69 3.74 -4.28
C TYR A 152 7.65 2.88 -3.45
N ALA A 153 7.38 1.58 -3.32
CA ALA A 153 8.22 0.64 -2.57
C ALA A 153 9.41 0.11 -3.39
N ALA A 154 9.49 0.41 -4.68
CA ALA A 154 10.56 -0.05 -5.56
C ALA A 154 11.87 0.72 -5.34
N GLU A 155 13.00 0.10 -5.72
CA GLU A 155 14.31 0.77 -5.72
C GLU A 155 14.35 1.96 -6.67
N ARG A 156 13.68 1.82 -7.84
CA ARG A 156 13.60 2.82 -8.91
C ARG A 156 12.13 3.16 -9.20
N PRO A 157 11.51 4.00 -8.35
CA PRO A 157 10.06 4.21 -8.38
C PRO A 157 9.52 4.74 -9.72
N ILE A 158 10.23 5.66 -10.37
CA ILE A 158 9.80 6.25 -11.64
C ILE A 158 9.95 5.25 -12.78
N HIS A 159 11.05 4.53 -12.83
CA HIS A 159 11.24 3.45 -13.80
C HIS A 159 10.14 2.37 -13.68
N GLU A 160 9.78 1.99 -12.44
CA GLU A 160 8.67 1.06 -12.22
C GLU A 160 7.33 1.65 -12.70
N LEU A 161 7.09 2.94 -12.46
CA LEU A 161 5.88 3.61 -12.95
C LEU A 161 5.83 3.65 -14.48
N THR A 162 6.95 3.94 -15.14
CA THR A 162 7.07 3.90 -16.61
C THR A 162 6.74 2.50 -17.14
N ALA A 163 7.36 1.46 -16.57
CA ALA A 163 7.09 0.08 -16.97
C ALA A 163 5.61 -0.32 -16.80
N ARG A 164 4.96 0.13 -15.72
CA ARG A 164 3.50 -0.07 -15.51
C ARG A 164 2.67 0.65 -16.57
N SER A 165 3.10 1.85 -16.97
CA SER A 165 2.39 2.62 -17.99
C SER A 165 2.46 1.94 -19.36
N GLU A 166 3.61 1.39 -19.72
CA GLU A 166 3.83 0.68 -20.98
C GLU A 166 3.10 -0.67 -21.06
N ALA A 167 3.04 -1.39 -19.93
CA ALA A 167 2.47 -2.72 -19.83
C ALA A 167 1.01 -2.75 -19.35
N TYR A 168 0.39 -1.59 -19.17
CA TYR A 168 -0.94 -1.50 -18.56
C TYR A 168 -1.97 -2.40 -19.23
N THR A 169 -2.68 -3.16 -18.41
CA THR A 169 -3.83 -3.96 -18.79
C THR A 169 -5.02 -3.63 -17.88
N PRO A 170 -6.27 -3.52 -18.40
CA PRO A 170 -7.44 -3.25 -17.56
C PRO A 170 -7.50 -4.16 -16.33
N GLY A 171 -7.68 -3.55 -15.16
CA GLY A 171 -7.59 -4.22 -13.86
C GLY A 171 -6.24 -4.06 -13.14
N ASP A 172 -5.23 -3.48 -13.80
CA ASP A 172 -4.00 -3.07 -13.13
C ASP A 172 -4.23 -1.76 -12.36
N THR A 173 -3.58 -1.65 -11.21
CA THR A 173 -3.54 -0.43 -10.40
C THR A 173 -2.24 -0.37 -9.61
N ASP A 174 -1.92 0.82 -9.12
CA ASP A 174 -0.75 1.04 -8.26
C ASP A 174 -1.15 1.81 -7.01
N LEU A 175 -0.62 1.43 -5.85
CA LEU A 175 -0.92 2.12 -4.60
C LEU A 175 -0.46 3.58 -4.60
N ALA A 176 0.49 3.97 -5.46
CA ALA A 176 0.85 5.37 -5.66
C ALA A 176 -0.35 6.20 -6.18
N TRP A 177 -1.20 5.60 -7.04
CA TRP A 177 -2.45 6.19 -7.49
C TRP A 177 -3.50 6.26 -6.38
N THR A 178 -3.65 5.19 -5.62
CA THR A 178 -4.58 5.12 -4.50
C THR A 178 -4.23 6.16 -3.43
N ARG A 179 -2.93 6.40 -3.18
CA ARG A 179 -2.45 7.43 -2.23
C ARG A 179 -2.96 8.83 -2.55
N ILE A 180 -3.15 9.17 -3.82
CA ILE A 180 -3.59 10.51 -4.23
C ILE A 180 -5.11 10.67 -4.33
N THR A 181 -5.92 9.65 -4.08
CA THR A 181 -7.39 9.76 -4.10
C THR A 181 -7.92 10.93 -3.24
N PRO A 182 -7.47 11.12 -1.98
CA PRO A 182 -7.94 12.26 -1.18
C PRO A 182 -7.51 13.62 -1.75
N TRP A 183 -6.31 13.69 -2.35
CA TRP A 183 -5.85 14.92 -3.02
C TRP A 183 -6.71 15.26 -4.21
N ARG A 184 -6.95 14.29 -5.10
CA ARG A 184 -7.82 14.47 -6.27
C ARG A 184 -9.21 14.94 -5.88
N SER A 185 -9.81 14.31 -4.86
CA SER A 185 -11.13 14.67 -4.35
C SER A 185 -11.15 16.09 -3.77
N MET A 186 -10.12 16.48 -3.01
CA MET A 186 -10.04 17.80 -2.39
C MET A 186 -9.83 18.91 -3.42
N LEU A 187 -8.97 18.68 -4.41
CA LEU A 187 -8.72 19.64 -5.49
C LEU A 187 -9.96 19.83 -6.38
N ALA A 188 -10.67 18.75 -6.72
CA ALA A 188 -11.93 18.84 -7.45
C ALA A 188 -12.97 19.64 -6.64
N ALA A 189 -13.14 19.32 -5.35
CA ALA A 189 -14.07 20.06 -4.48
C ALA A 189 -13.66 21.54 -4.26
N ALA A 190 -12.38 21.87 -4.34
CA ALA A 190 -11.93 23.27 -4.27
C ALA A 190 -12.29 24.04 -5.54
N LEU A 191 -12.13 23.42 -6.71
CA LEU A 191 -12.51 24.03 -7.99
C LEU A 191 -14.02 24.20 -8.12
N ASP A 192 -14.83 23.30 -7.60
CA ASP A 192 -16.30 23.42 -7.59
C ASP A 192 -16.82 24.63 -6.81
N GLN A 193 -16.00 25.22 -5.92
CA GLN A 193 -16.40 26.36 -5.09
C GLN A 193 -16.21 27.72 -5.79
N VAL A 194 -15.51 27.76 -6.89
CA VAL A 194 -15.16 28.99 -7.59
C VAL A 194 -15.39 28.83 -9.10
N VAL A 195 -15.87 29.90 -9.71
CA VAL A 195 -15.96 29.96 -11.18
C VAL A 195 -14.70 30.65 -11.67
N CYS A 196 -13.73 29.88 -12.13
CA CYS A 196 -12.45 30.40 -12.58
C CYS A 196 -11.82 29.47 -13.63
N ASP A 197 -10.95 30.05 -14.46
CA ASP A 197 -10.09 29.29 -15.35
C ASP A 197 -8.73 29.06 -14.67
N VAL A 198 -8.29 27.81 -14.59
CA VAL A 198 -6.95 27.46 -14.13
C VAL A 198 -5.96 27.77 -15.27
N THR A 199 -4.86 28.44 -14.96
CA THR A 199 -3.85 28.84 -15.95
C THR A 199 -2.56 28.04 -15.84
N SER A 200 -2.19 27.61 -14.64
CA SER A 200 -1.04 26.74 -14.40
C SER A 200 -1.17 26.02 -13.05
N VAL A 201 -0.42 24.92 -12.90
CA VAL A 201 -0.38 24.14 -11.66
C VAL A 201 1.07 23.88 -11.27
N GLU A 202 1.34 23.89 -9.97
CA GLU A 202 2.56 23.40 -9.37
C GLU A 202 2.24 22.27 -8.40
N VAL A 203 2.93 21.14 -8.56
CA VAL A 203 2.84 19.98 -7.66
C VAL A 203 4.17 19.80 -6.94
N GLU A 204 4.14 19.87 -5.62
CA GLU A 204 5.32 19.82 -4.77
C GLU A 204 5.36 18.52 -3.96
N GLY A 205 6.51 17.88 -3.92
CA GLY A 205 6.71 16.66 -3.12
C GLY A 205 8.13 16.13 -3.17
N GLU A 206 8.32 14.96 -2.58
CA GLU A 206 9.61 14.26 -2.58
C GLU A 206 10.10 13.97 -4.00
N GLU A 207 11.41 13.97 -4.16
CA GLU A 207 12.07 13.50 -5.37
C GLU A 207 11.75 12.01 -5.63
N PHE A 208 11.62 11.63 -6.90
CA PHE A 208 11.32 10.26 -7.34
C PHE A 208 10.04 9.64 -6.70
N ASN A 209 9.05 10.46 -6.40
CA ASN A 209 7.81 9.98 -5.81
C ASN A 209 6.73 9.74 -6.88
N PRO A 210 6.33 8.47 -7.16
CA PRO A 210 5.38 8.14 -8.22
C PRO A 210 3.98 8.75 -7.99
N SER A 211 3.57 8.97 -6.73
CA SER A 211 2.31 9.62 -6.42
C SER A 211 2.29 11.08 -6.88
N VAL A 212 3.43 11.76 -6.80
CA VAL A 212 3.56 13.16 -7.22
C VAL A 212 3.52 13.26 -8.74
N GLU A 213 4.19 12.34 -9.45
CA GLU A 213 4.14 12.24 -10.91
C GLU A 213 2.71 11.97 -11.40
N LEU A 214 2.05 10.96 -10.83
CA LEU A 214 0.66 10.62 -11.18
C LEU A 214 -0.31 11.78 -10.94
N LEU A 215 -0.15 12.53 -9.85
CA LEU A 215 -0.99 13.70 -9.61
C LEU A 215 -0.74 14.80 -10.64
N GLY A 216 0.53 15.07 -10.97
CA GLY A 216 0.91 16.03 -11.99
C GLY A 216 0.34 15.67 -13.36
N MET A 217 0.48 14.42 -13.79
CA MET A 217 -0.08 13.92 -15.04
C MET A 217 -1.62 14.03 -15.08
N TRP A 218 -2.29 13.63 -13.99
CA TRP A 218 -3.73 13.73 -13.87
C TRP A 218 -4.24 15.17 -13.98
N LEU A 219 -3.57 16.13 -13.31
CA LEU A 219 -3.92 17.55 -13.38
C LEU A 219 -3.67 18.12 -14.77
N ALA A 220 -2.56 17.76 -15.42
CA ALA A 220 -2.25 18.19 -16.77
C ALA A 220 -3.27 17.68 -17.80
N ASP A 221 -3.69 16.42 -17.69
CA ASP A 221 -4.71 15.80 -18.53
C ASP A 221 -6.08 16.48 -18.34
N ARG A 222 -6.52 16.62 -17.08
CA ARG A 222 -7.87 17.10 -16.77
C ARG A 222 -8.08 18.59 -16.98
N LEU A 223 -7.05 19.39 -16.72
CA LEU A 223 -7.14 20.84 -16.79
C LEU A 223 -6.59 21.39 -18.13
N SER A 224 -5.82 20.59 -18.88
CA SER A 224 -5.15 21.00 -20.12
C SER A 224 -4.26 22.24 -19.94
N VAL A 225 -3.57 22.35 -18.80
CA VAL A 225 -2.68 23.47 -18.45
C VAL A 225 -1.25 22.98 -18.17
N PRO A 226 -0.24 23.87 -18.23
CA PRO A 226 1.11 23.53 -17.80
C PRO A 226 1.15 23.13 -16.33
N VAL A 227 1.80 21.99 -16.04
CA VAL A 227 2.04 21.52 -14.69
C VAL A 227 3.54 21.46 -14.43
N ARG A 228 3.99 22.14 -13.38
CA ARG A 228 5.38 22.17 -12.95
C ARG A 228 5.56 21.29 -11.70
N ARG A 229 6.67 20.58 -11.66
CA ARG A 229 7.13 19.86 -10.47
C ARG A 229 8.06 20.73 -9.66
N SER A 230 7.91 20.75 -8.33
CA SER A 230 8.86 21.30 -7.38
C SER A 230 9.19 20.30 -6.29
N LEU A 231 10.41 20.38 -5.79
CA LEU A 231 10.93 19.44 -4.81
C LEU A 231 10.71 19.95 -3.39
N SER A 232 10.38 19.00 -2.50
CA SER A 232 10.35 19.22 -1.05
C SER A 232 11.05 18.09 -0.32
N SER A 233 11.35 18.30 0.95
CA SER A 233 11.90 17.25 1.82
C SER A 233 10.86 16.18 2.21
N GLY A 234 9.61 16.33 1.75
CA GLY A 234 8.52 15.42 2.08
C GLY A 234 7.90 15.66 3.47
N PRO A 235 7.11 14.72 3.96
CA PRO A 235 6.97 13.37 3.42
C PRO A 235 5.94 13.27 2.28
N GLY A 236 6.36 12.66 1.20
CA GLY A 236 5.54 12.38 0.01
C GLY A 236 5.12 13.65 -0.73
N LEU A 237 3.86 13.73 -1.10
CA LEU A 237 3.23 14.91 -1.69
C LEU A 237 2.99 15.97 -0.61
N THR A 238 3.50 17.18 -0.77
CA THR A 238 3.44 18.25 0.24
C THR A 238 2.50 19.39 -0.13
N ALA A 239 2.44 19.80 -1.41
CA ALA A 239 1.54 20.86 -1.80
C ALA A 239 1.07 20.75 -3.27
N VAL A 240 -0.07 21.36 -3.54
CA VAL A 240 -0.54 21.69 -4.89
C VAL A 240 -0.96 23.15 -4.89
N ARG A 241 -0.43 23.92 -5.85
CA ARG A 241 -0.77 25.32 -6.07
C ARG A 241 -1.34 25.47 -7.48
N MET A 242 -2.54 26.00 -7.59
CA MET A 242 -3.20 26.30 -8.87
C MET A 242 -3.33 27.80 -9.03
N GLU A 243 -2.75 28.34 -10.08
CA GLU A 243 -2.98 29.73 -10.47
C GLU A 243 -4.27 29.81 -11.28
N THR A 244 -5.16 30.71 -10.91
CA THR A 244 -6.46 30.87 -11.57
C THR A 244 -6.73 32.33 -11.93
N SER A 245 -7.68 32.56 -12.82
CA SER A 245 -8.14 33.91 -13.20
C SER A 245 -8.72 34.71 -12.02
N SER A 246 -9.13 34.03 -10.95
CA SER A 246 -9.69 34.64 -9.72
C SER A 246 -8.72 34.70 -8.54
N GLY A 247 -7.46 34.29 -8.73
CA GLY A 247 -6.42 34.18 -7.70
C GLY A 247 -6.07 32.75 -7.34
N PRO A 248 -5.05 32.51 -6.52
CA PRO A 248 -4.52 31.18 -6.27
C PRO A 248 -5.45 30.29 -5.43
N ILE A 249 -5.42 28.99 -5.73
CA ILE A 249 -5.94 27.91 -4.88
C ILE A 249 -4.74 27.09 -4.39
N ILE A 250 -4.56 26.96 -3.09
CA ILE A 250 -3.42 26.28 -2.49
C ILE A 250 -3.91 25.20 -1.54
N LEU A 251 -3.45 23.98 -1.75
CA LEU A 251 -3.62 22.87 -0.83
C LEU A 251 -2.22 22.46 -0.33
N ASP A 252 -1.92 22.78 0.92
CA ASP A 252 -0.60 22.57 1.55
C ASP A 252 -0.71 21.61 2.71
N ARG A 253 0.24 20.65 2.82
CA ARG A 253 0.31 19.64 3.88
C ARG A 253 1.76 19.40 4.29
N ALA A 254 2.38 20.35 4.93
CA ALA A 254 3.80 20.32 5.27
C ALA A 254 4.19 19.18 6.23
N ASP A 255 3.31 18.78 7.14
CA ASP A 255 3.59 17.78 8.19
C ASP A 255 3.06 16.35 7.90
N GLY A 256 2.37 16.17 6.77
CA GLY A 256 1.81 14.88 6.37
C GLY A 256 0.52 14.48 7.10
N SER A 257 -0.05 15.30 7.98
CA SER A 257 -1.25 14.98 8.77
C SER A 257 -2.45 15.86 8.42
N LEU A 258 -2.35 17.16 8.64
CA LEU A 258 -3.37 18.13 8.30
C LEU A 258 -2.92 18.94 7.09
N ALA A 259 -3.87 19.26 6.22
CA ALA A 259 -3.64 20.20 5.14
C ALA A 259 -4.35 21.50 5.42
N ASN A 260 -3.82 22.58 4.86
CA ASN A 260 -4.48 23.88 4.78
C ASN A 260 -4.99 24.07 3.34
N LEU A 261 -6.26 24.36 3.18
CA LEU A 261 -6.86 24.73 1.91
C LEU A 261 -7.11 26.23 1.92
N ALA A 262 -6.36 26.96 1.10
CA ALA A 262 -6.52 28.38 0.87
C ALA A 262 -7.13 28.62 -0.51
N ILE A 263 -8.25 29.33 -0.57
CA ILE A 263 -8.91 29.75 -1.80
C ILE A 263 -8.97 31.27 -1.78
N HIS A 264 -8.51 31.96 -2.82
CA HIS A 264 -8.51 33.40 -2.87
C HIS A 264 -9.90 34.00 -2.57
N GLY A 265 -9.95 34.96 -1.66
CA GLY A 265 -11.19 35.60 -1.22
C GLY A 265 -12.01 34.80 -0.19
N GLN A 266 -11.55 33.65 0.26
CA GLN A 266 -12.17 32.84 1.32
C GLN A 266 -11.21 32.68 2.52
N PRO A 267 -11.73 32.45 3.74
CA PRO A 267 -10.88 32.08 4.87
C PRO A 267 -10.19 30.75 4.67
N ASP A 268 -8.95 30.64 5.08
CA ASP A 268 -8.19 29.38 5.08
C ASP A 268 -8.88 28.34 5.96
N ARG A 269 -8.82 27.09 5.52
CA ARG A 269 -9.48 25.96 6.18
C ARG A 269 -8.51 24.81 6.40
N ALA A 270 -8.41 24.34 7.65
CA ALA A 270 -7.76 23.07 7.92
C ALA A 270 -8.64 21.90 7.42
N VAL A 271 -8.06 21.01 6.65
CA VAL A 271 -8.73 19.84 6.07
C VAL A 271 -7.97 18.56 6.42
N ALA A 272 -8.72 17.48 6.67
CA ALA A 272 -8.12 16.19 6.97
C ALA A 272 -7.54 15.58 5.69
N LEU A 273 -6.22 15.48 5.62
CA LEU A 273 -5.49 14.93 4.47
C LEU A 273 -4.27 14.12 4.95
N LYS A 274 -4.47 13.27 5.98
CA LYS A 274 -3.40 12.44 6.53
C LYS A 274 -2.82 11.49 5.48
N ARG A 275 -1.55 11.11 5.65
CA ARG A 275 -1.00 9.96 4.94
C ARG A 275 -1.74 8.70 5.39
N ARG A 276 -2.15 7.89 4.43
CA ARG A 276 -2.89 6.65 4.68
C ARG A 276 -1.93 5.48 4.84
N GLU A 277 -2.27 4.59 5.76
CA GLU A 277 -1.58 3.33 5.96
C GLU A 277 -1.85 2.36 4.81
N THR A 278 -0.95 1.41 4.59
CA THR A 278 -1.09 0.41 3.52
C THR A 278 -2.41 -0.38 3.64
N ALA A 279 -2.87 -0.66 4.85
CA ALA A 279 -4.16 -1.32 5.08
C ALA A 279 -5.34 -0.51 4.54
N GLU A 280 -5.34 0.82 4.72
CA GLU A 280 -6.38 1.71 4.20
C GLU A 280 -6.34 1.77 2.65
N LEU A 281 -5.15 1.71 2.06
CA LEU A 281 -4.99 1.69 0.60
C LEU A 281 -5.49 0.38 0.01
N ILE A 282 -5.12 -0.75 0.59
CA ILE A 282 -5.59 -2.06 0.15
C ILE A 282 -7.10 -2.18 0.34
N ALA A 283 -7.67 -1.71 1.46
CA ALA A 283 -9.12 -1.72 1.66
C ALA A 283 -9.87 -0.93 0.57
N GLU A 284 -9.31 0.21 0.11
CA GLU A 284 -9.87 0.97 -1.02
C GLU A 284 -9.83 0.16 -2.33
N GLU A 285 -8.70 -0.50 -2.63
CA GLU A 285 -8.55 -1.30 -3.85
C GLU A 285 -9.45 -2.55 -3.85
N LEU A 286 -9.72 -3.14 -2.67
CA LEU A 286 -10.63 -4.27 -2.55
C LEU A 286 -12.11 -3.89 -2.64
N ARG A 287 -12.44 -2.61 -2.46
CA ARG A 287 -13.83 -2.11 -2.53
C ARG A 287 -14.35 -2.04 -3.95
N ARG A 288 -13.48 -1.77 -4.92
CA ARG A 288 -13.83 -1.63 -6.33
C ARG A 288 -12.89 -2.44 -7.20
N LEU A 289 -13.40 -3.48 -7.80
CA LEU A 289 -12.62 -4.42 -8.62
C LEU A 289 -12.67 -4.12 -10.13
N ASP A 290 -13.56 -3.23 -10.54
CA ASP A 290 -13.62 -2.76 -11.93
C ASP A 290 -12.37 -1.97 -12.31
N PRO A 291 -11.95 -1.99 -13.57
CA PRO A 291 -10.86 -1.14 -14.07
C PRO A 291 -11.08 0.34 -13.74
N ASP A 292 -10.00 1.06 -13.43
CA ASP A 292 -10.04 2.51 -13.19
C ASP A 292 -9.68 3.25 -14.48
N ASP A 293 -10.71 3.68 -15.23
CA ASP A 293 -10.55 4.41 -16.49
C ASP A 293 -9.80 5.74 -16.29
N THR A 294 -9.88 6.34 -15.10
CA THR A 294 -9.16 7.58 -14.80
C THR A 294 -7.67 7.32 -14.63
N TYR A 295 -7.30 6.23 -13.98
CA TYR A 295 -5.91 5.78 -13.87
C TYR A 295 -5.33 5.48 -15.25
N GLU A 296 -6.06 4.68 -16.05
CA GLU A 296 -5.66 4.35 -17.41
C GLU A 296 -5.42 5.60 -18.26
N ALA A 297 -6.37 6.55 -18.27
CA ALA A 297 -6.25 7.80 -19.01
C ALA A 297 -5.02 8.60 -18.56
N THR A 298 -4.78 8.67 -17.24
CA THR A 298 -3.62 9.38 -16.66
C THR A 298 -2.31 8.74 -17.10
N LEU A 299 -2.19 7.42 -17.07
CA LEU A 299 -1.00 6.71 -17.53
C LEU A 299 -0.74 6.96 -19.03
N ARG A 300 -1.75 6.80 -19.86
CA ARG A 300 -1.64 7.03 -21.32
C ARG A 300 -1.25 8.47 -21.67
N PHE A 301 -1.76 9.44 -20.90
CA PHE A 301 -1.38 10.83 -21.08
C PHE A 301 0.07 11.10 -20.70
N GLY A 302 0.56 10.43 -19.63
CA GLY A 302 1.82 10.76 -18.98
C GLY A 302 3.01 9.91 -19.37
N VAL A 303 2.83 8.75 -20.03
CA VAL A 303 3.91 7.79 -20.28
C VAL A 303 5.13 8.40 -20.96
N ASP A 304 4.94 9.23 -21.97
CA ASP A 304 6.01 9.90 -22.72
C ASP A 304 6.57 11.16 -22.00
N ARG A 305 6.07 11.47 -20.82
CA ARG A 305 6.40 12.69 -20.05
C ARG A 305 7.12 12.37 -18.74
N LEU A 306 7.24 11.09 -18.40
CA LEU A 306 8.01 10.66 -17.25
C LEU A 306 9.50 10.84 -17.55
N ASP A 307 10.21 11.49 -16.63
CA ASP A 307 11.66 11.62 -16.70
C ASP A 307 12.29 10.45 -15.94
N ASP A 308 12.94 9.55 -16.67
CA ASP A 308 13.66 8.39 -16.12
C ASP A 308 14.98 8.78 -15.42
N SER A 309 15.09 10.01 -14.92
CA SER A 309 16.29 10.54 -14.24
C SER A 309 16.67 9.80 -12.96
N ASP A 310 15.81 8.95 -12.42
CA ASP A 310 16.18 8.05 -11.31
C ASP A 310 17.09 6.88 -11.74
N GLY A 311 17.51 6.85 -13.01
CA GLY A 311 18.40 5.84 -13.58
C GLY A 311 19.77 5.69 -12.92
N ASP A 312 20.34 6.77 -12.39
CA ASP A 312 21.63 6.79 -11.68
C ASP A 312 21.52 6.93 -10.15
N GLY A 313 20.31 7.17 -9.63
CA GLY A 313 20.08 7.47 -8.22
C GLY A 313 19.31 6.37 -7.49
N ALA A 314 19.80 5.10 -7.54
CA ALA A 314 19.25 4.06 -6.68
C ALA A 314 19.24 4.53 -5.22
N ARG A 315 18.08 4.52 -4.56
CA ARG A 315 18.02 4.85 -3.13
C ARG A 315 18.93 3.87 -2.37
N PRO A 316 19.96 4.34 -1.63
CA PRO A 316 20.86 3.44 -0.95
C PRO A 316 20.08 2.63 0.09
N GLY A 317 19.91 1.33 -0.18
CA GLY A 317 19.65 0.30 0.81
C GLY A 317 18.40 0.48 1.67
N THR A 318 17.28 0.95 1.15
CA THR A 318 16.00 0.77 1.81
C THR A 318 15.49 -0.63 1.51
N SER A 319 15.89 -1.60 2.35
CA SER A 319 15.03 -2.76 2.62
C SER A 319 13.60 -2.21 2.77
N ALA A 320 12.66 -2.73 1.99
CA ALA A 320 11.30 -2.20 1.91
C ALA A 320 10.46 -2.49 3.16
N ALA A 321 11.02 -2.25 4.33
CA ALA A 321 10.26 -2.09 5.54
C ALA A 321 9.59 -0.71 5.47
N ALA A 322 8.27 -0.68 5.45
CA ALA A 322 7.51 0.54 5.67
C ALA A 322 8.17 1.27 6.86
N ARG A 323 8.75 2.45 6.62
CA ARG A 323 9.34 3.24 7.71
C ARG A 323 8.25 3.41 8.76
N PRO A 324 8.45 2.95 10.00
CA PRO A 324 7.51 3.25 11.07
C PRO A 324 7.42 4.78 11.14
N VAL A 325 6.20 5.29 11.07
CA VAL A 325 5.91 6.69 11.39
C VAL A 325 6.50 6.90 12.77
N ALA A 326 7.50 7.79 12.89
CA ALA A 326 8.05 8.16 14.18
C ALA A 326 6.87 8.65 15.03
N GLU A 327 6.53 7.92 16.09
CA GLU A 327 5.61 8.42 17.11
C GLU A 327 6.14 9.76 17.59
N PRO A 328 5.30 10.79 17.71
CA PRO A 328 5.72 12.05 18.30
C PRO A 328 6.23 11.72 19.71
N ALA A 329 7.47 12.11 19.99
CA ALA A 329 8.13 11.89 21.26
C ALA A 329 7.18 12.35 22.39
N ALA A 330 6.71 11.40 23.20
CA ALA A 330 5.89 11.69 24.35
C ALA A 330 6.67 12.66 25.24
N GLU A 331 6.14 13.87 25.42
CA GLU A 331 6.63 14.85 26.37
C GLU A 331 6.79 14.16 27.72
N LYS A 332 8.03 13.98 28.16
CA LYS A 332 8.32 13.53 29.52
C LYS A 332 7.77 14.56 30.48
N LYS A 333 6.57 14.31 31.01
CA LYS A 333 6.07 15.04 32.19
C LYS A 333 7.12 14.92 33.29
N ALA A 334 7.71 16.04 33.67
CA ALA A 334 8.61 16.16 34.79
C ALA A 334 7.90 15.65 36.04
N ALA A 335 8.50 14.66 36.71
CA ALA A 335 8.03 14.17 38.00
C ALA A 335 8.16 15.28 39.04
N PRO A 336 7.18 15.46 39.96
CA PRO A 336 7.27 16.47 41.00
C PRO A 336 8.39 16.12 41.97
N ALA A 337 9.20 17.12 42.29
CA ALA A 337 10.31 17.02 43.24
C ALA A 337 9.83 16.52 44.60
N THR A 338 10.35 15.38 45.03
CA THR A 338 10.14 14.86 46.38
C THR A 338 10.80 15.79 47.40
N ALA A 339 10.00 16.40 48.25
CA ALA A 339 10.43 17.22 49.38
C ALA A 339 11.32 16.37 50.33
N ARG A 340 12.57 16.80 50.53
CA ARG A 340 13.48 16.27 51.53
C ARG A 340 12.90 16.56 52.92
N LYS A 341 12.53 15.51 53.69
CA LYS A 341 12.27 15.58 55.11
C LYS A 341 13.54 15.94 55.88
N ALA A 342 13.49 16.99 56.65
CA ALA A 342 14.50 17.37 57.62
C ALA A 342 14.57 16.35 58.82
N PRO A 343 15.74 16.09 59.39
CA PRO A 343 15.86 15.15 60.52
C PRO A 343 15.33 15.77 61.81
N ALA A 344 14.52 14.98 62.54
CA ALA A 344 13.99 15.34 63.86
C ALA A 344 15.11 15.38 64.91
N ARG A 345 15.21 16.53 65.59
CA ARG A 345 16.00 16.70 66.84
C ARG A 345 15.38 15.87 67.96
N LYS A 346 16.18 14.97 68.53
CA LYS A 346 15.88 14.34 69.84
C LYS A 346 16.03 15.40 70.92
N ALA A 347 14.95 15.70 71.66
CA ALA A 347 14.99 16.38 72.95
C ALA A 347 15.17 15.35 74.04
N ALA A 348 16.19 15.53 74.86
CA ALA A 348 16.35 14.82 76.12
C ALA A 348 15.47 15.46 77.18
N ALA A 349 14.72 14.66 77.89
CA ALA A 349 14.03 15.10 79.07
C ALA A 349 14.53 14.36 80.30
N LYS A 350 14.66 15.11 81.33
CA LYS A 350 14.72 14.61 82.66
C LYS A 350 13.42 13.89 83.04
#